data_17648a5c76e1a071665f82a620a3c5e9
#
_entry.id   17648a5c76e1a071665f82a620a3c5e9
#
_cell.length_a   1.000
_cell.length_b   1.000
_cell.length_c   1.000
_cell.angle_alpha   90.00
_cell.angle_beta   90.00
_cell.angle_gamma   90.00
#
_symmetry.space_group_name_H-M   'P 1'
#
loop_
_entity.id
_entity.type
_entity.pdbx_description
1 polymer ?
#
loop_
_entity_poly.entity_id
_entity_poly.type
_entity_poly.pdbx_seq_one_letter_code
_entity_poly.pdbx_strand_id
1 'polypeptide(L)'
;MSNILKYNLKGVEEKTLINLYLQMLKPRLIEEKMLVLLRQGKISKWFSGIGQEAISVGVTSALHKNEYILPMHRNLGVFTTREIPLYRLFSQWQGKMNGFTKGRDRSFHFGTQEFNIVGMISHLGPQLGVADGIALANKLKQNNQVCAVFTGEGGTSEGDFHEALNVASVWDLPVLFCVENNGYGLSTPTSEQFNCEHIADKGIGYGMESHIINGNNILEVYNQVSNITEDMRKNPRPVLLEFKTFRMRGHEEASGTKYVPQELMETWAKKDPLKNYETFLRSKNILTEQQITNATKEIKAEINEHLQMAFNEETISADLATELKDVFKEYQQEIIAPSNKKTSIRLIDAISKGLRESMERYDNLVIMGQDVAEYGGVFKITEGFTEQFGRERV
;
A
#
# COMPACT_ATOMS: atom_id res chain seq x y z
N MET A 1 -11.53 -31.42 -13.03
CA MET A 1 -11.42 -31.00 -11.63
C MET A 1 -12.45 -29.90 -11.39
N SER A 2 -13.32 -30.02 -10.40
CA SER A 2 -14.28 -28.95 -10.08
C SER A 2 -13.50 -27.76 -9.51
N ASN A 3 -13.75 -26.55 -10.03
CA ASN A 3 -13.19 -25.32 -9.44
C ASN A 3 -13.64 -25.17 -7.99
N ILE A 4 -12.69 -25.10 -7.09
CA ILE A 4 -12.93 -24.87 -5.65
C ILE A 4 -13.40 -23.43 -5.41
N LEU A 5 -12.93 -22.48 -6.25
CA LEU A 5 -13.35 -21.09 -6.22
C LEU A 5 -14.43 -20.83 -7.28
N LYS A 6 -15.50 -20.13 -6.88
CA LYS A 6 -16.60 -19.74 -7.78
C LYS A 6 -16.32 -18.35 -8.34
N TYR A 7 -16.12 -18.26 -9.66
CA TYR A 7 -15.84 -17.00 -10.34
C TYR A 7 -17.11 -16.44 -11.02
N ASN A 8 -17.32 -15.14 -10.88
CA ASN A 8 -18.40 -14.42 -11.53
C ASN A 8 -17.84 -13.51 -12.63
N LEU A 9 -18.17 -13.80 -13.88
CA LEU A 9 -17.73 -13.07 -15.08
C LEU A 9 -18.57 -11.81 -15.39
N LYS A 10 -19.68 -11.61 -14.66
CA LYS A 10 -20.65 -10.57 -15.02
C LYS A 10 -19.99 -9.18 -15.03
N GLY A 11 -20.04 -8.54 -16.20
CA GLY A 11 -19.55 -7.17 -16.38
C GLY A 11 -18.05 -7.04 -16.60
N VAL A 12 -17.29 -8.16 -16.72
CA VAL A 12 -15.84 -8.11 -16.94
C VAL A 12 -15.53 -8.52 -18.37
N GLU A 13 -14.83 -7.65 -19.10
CA GLU A 13 -14.40 -7.91 -20.47
C GLU A 13 -13.32 -9.01 -20.53
N GLU A 14 -13.34 -9.82 -21.60
CA GLU A 14 -12.37 -10.91 -21.79
C GLU A 14 -10.91 -10.45 -21.72
N LYS A 15 -10.61 -9.27 -22.28
CA LYS A 15 -9.28 -8.67 -22.21
C LYS A 15 -8.84 -8.42 -20.76
N THR A 16 -9.74 -7.95 -19.91
CA THR A 16 -9.49 -7.74 -18.46
C THR A 16 -9.25 -9.08 -17.76
N LEU A 17 -10.05 -10.11 -18.10
CA LEU A 17 -9.87 -11.45 -17.52
C LEU A 17 -8.48 -12.01 -17.82
N ILE A 18 -8.03 -11.93 -19.07
CA ILE A 18 -6.69 -12.38 -19.46
C ILE A 18 -5.61 -11.54 -18.79
N ASN A 19 -5.78 -10.22 -18.73
CA ASN A 19 -4.82 -9.31 -18.10
C ASN A 19 -4.65 -9.60 -16.62
N LEU A 20 -5.72 -9.84 -15.86
CA LEU A 20 -5.66 -10.20 -14.44
C LEU A 20 -4.89 -11.52 -14.23
N TYR A 21 -5.02 -12.48 -15.13
CA TYR A 21 -4.22 -13.71 -15.10
C TYR A 21 -2.72 -13.42 -15.29
N LEU A 22 -2.38 -12.66 -16.33
CA LEU A 22 -0.98 -12.31 -16.63
C LEU A 22 -0.33 -11.50 -15.51
N GLN A 23 -1.09 -10.59 -14.91
CA GLN A 23 -0.64 -9.79 -13.78
C GLN A 23 -0.42 -10.61 -12.49
N MET A 24 -1.14 -11.73 -12.28
CA MET A 24 -0.86 -12.68 -11.21
C MET A 24 0.30 -13.63 -11.56
N LEU A 25 0.43 -14.02 -12.82
CA LEU A 25 1.49 -14.91 -13.28
C LEU A 25 2.88 -14.25 -13.12
N LYS A 26 2.99 -12.98 -13.44
CA LYS A 26 4.27 -12.25 -13.39
C LYS A 26 4.89 -12.23 -11.99
N PRO A 27 4.22 -11.77 -10.93
CA PRO A 27 4.77 -11.83 -9.57
C PRO A 27 5.05 -13.28 -9.12
N ARG A 28 4.21 -14.26 -9.46
CA ARG A 28 4.48 -15.66 -9.13
C ARG A 28 5.81 -16.14 -9.71
N LEU A 29 6.09 -15.87 -10.98
CA LEU A 29 7.34 -16.28 -11.64
C LEU A 29 8.55 -15.52 -11.09
N ILE A 30 8.40 -14.25 -10.71
CA ILE A 30 9.44 -13.50 -10.01
C ILE A 30 9.72 -14.14 -8.65
N GLU A 31 8.69 -14.44 -7.86
CA GLU A 31 8.79 -15.10 -6.56
C GLU A 31 9.58 -16.42 -6.65
N GLU A 32 9.20 -17.27 -7.59
CA GLU A 32 9.90 -18.56 -7.82
C GLU A 32 11.38 -18.33 -8.14
N LYS A 33 11.71 -17.32 -8.95
CA LYS A 33 13.09 -16.97 -9.28
C LYS A 33 13.84 -16.44 -8.05
N MET A 34 13.21 -15.57 -7.26
CA MET A 34 13.83 -15.01 -6.06
C MET A 34 14.10 -16.06 -4.99
N LEU A 35 13.24 -17.06 -4.83
CA LEU A 35 13.47 -18.19 -3.94
C LEU A 35 14.69 -19.03 -4.35
N VAL A 36 14.95 -19.20 -5.65
CA VAL A 36 16.16 -19.84 -6.15
C VAL A 36 17.39 -19.00 -5.82
N LEU A 37 17.34 -17.69 -6.04
CA LEU A 37 18.44 -16.77 -5.74
C LEU A 37 18.75 -16.68 -4.25
N LEU A 38 17.73 -16.75 -3.40
CA LEU A 38 17.89 -16.80 -1.95
C LEU A 38 18.66 -18.04 -1.52
N ARG A 39 18.29 -19.23 -2.04
CA ARG A 39 19.01 -20.49 -1.76
C ARG A 39 20.45 -20.48 -2.26
N GLN A 40 20.74 -19.70 -3.31
CA GLN A 40 22.09 -19.50 -3.83
C GLN A 40 22.88 -18.42 -3.08
N GLY A 41 22.32 -17.79 -2.06
CA GLY A 41 22.94 -16.70 -1.31
C GLY A 41 23.13 -15.40 -2.12
N LYS A 42 22.44 -15.25 -3.27
CA LYS A 42 22.53 -14.07 -4.13
C LYS A 42 21.65 -12.92 -3.66
N ILE A 43 20.66 -13.19 -2.84
CA ILE A 43 19.88 -12.23 -2.08
C ILE A 43 19.82 -12.66 -0.62
N SER A 44 19.68 -11.71 0.30
CA SER A 44 19.81 -11.96 1.74
C SER A 44 18.48 -12.24 2.43
N LYS A 45 17.37 -11.79 1.88
CA LYS A 45 16.06 -11.79 2.54
C LYS A 45 14.92 -11.78 1.52
N TRP A 46 13.85 -12.52 1.81
CA TRP A 46 12.67 -12.53 0.98
C TRP A 46 11.40 -12.80 1.80
N PHE A 47 10.38 -11.99 1.57
CA PHE A 47 9.04 -12.14 2.15
C PHE A 47 8.07 -12.53 1.03
N SER A 48 7.80 -13.81 0.91
CA SER A 48 7.00 -14.31 -0.21
C SER A 48 5.51 -13.95 -0.08
N GLY A 49 4.92 -13.51 -1.17
CA GLY A 49 3.48 -13.29 -1.36
C GLY A 49 2.77 -14.44 -2.09
N ILE A 50 3.44 -15.59 -2.28
CA ILE A 50 2.86 -16.76 -2.96
C ILE A 50 1.56 -17.19 -2.26
N GLY A 51 0.48 -17.26 -3.04
CA GLY A 51 -0.86 -17.61 -2.58
C GLY A 51 -1.75 -16.40 -2.25
N GLN A 52 -1.22 -15.17 -2.27
CA GLN A 52 -1.92 -13.93 -1.99
C GLN A 52 -1.93 -12.95 -3.19
N GLU A 53 -1.48 -13.39 -4.37
CA GLU A 53 -1.33 -12.54 -5.55
C GLU A 53 -2.63 -11.88 -5.98
N ALA A 54 -3.76 -12.56 -5.80
CA ALA A 54 -5.06 -12.06 -6.19
C ALA A 54 -5.47 -10.77 -5.45
N ILE A 55 -5.01 -10.58 -4.21
CA ILE A 55 -5.30 -9.37 -3.44
C ILE A 55 -4.51 -8.20 -4.02
N SER A 56 -3.18 -8.30 -4.04
CA SER A 56 -2.31 -7.21 -4.48
C SER A 56 -2.58 -6.80 -5.93
N VAL A 57 -2.81 -7.77 -6.82
CA VAL A 57 -3.15 -7.53 -8.23
C VAL A 57 -4.56 -6.97 -8.38
N GLY A 58 -5.56 -7.59 -7.73
CA GLY A 58 -6.96 -7.20 -7.88
C GLY A 58 -7.23 -5.78 -7.37
N VAL A 59 -6.70 -5.45 -6.18
CA VAL A 59 -6.80 -4.10 -5.61
C VAL A 59 -6.10 -3.07 -6.52
N THR A 60 -4.85 -3.35 -6.92
CA THR A 60 -4.10 -2.39 -7.75
C THR A 60 -4.73 -2.18 -9.12
N SER A 61 -5.30 -3.24 -9.71
CA SER A 61 -5.99 -3.16 -11.02
C SER A 61 -7.31 -2.37 -10.96
N ALA A 62 -7.92 -2.27 -9.79
CA ALA A 62 -9.14 -1.50 -9.56
C ALA A 62 -8.88 0.00 -9.29
N LEU A 63 -7.65 0.37 -8.97
CA LEU A 63 -7.24 1.75 -8.72
C LEU A 63 -6.81 2.46 -10.01
N HIS A 64 -7.02 3.77 -10.05
CA HIS A 64 -6.43 4.60 -11.10
C HIS A 64 -4.91 4.73 -10.90
N LYS A 65 -4.16 4.90 -12.00
CA LYS A 65 -2.68 5.01 -11.94
C LYS A 65 -2.18 6.22 -11.12
N ASN A 66 -2.99 7.27 -11.01
CA ASN A 66 -2.69 8.48 -10.24
C ASN A 66 -3.11 8.42 -8.76
N GLU A 67 -3.73 7.34 -8.32
CA GLU A 67 -4.11 7.12 -6.93
C GLU A 67 -2.95 6.49 -6.14
N TYR A 68 -2.71 6.97 -4.93
CA TYR A 68 -1.65 6.45 -4.08
C TYR A 68 -2.01 5.10 -3.47
N ILE A 69 -0.99 4.24 -3.39
CA ILE A 69 -1.10 2.93 -2.76
C ILE A 69 0.08 2.73 -1.79
N LEU A 70 -0.22 2.23 -0.60
CA LEU A 70 0.74 1.94 0.46
C LEU A 70 0.79 0.42 0.66
N PRO A 71 1.72 -0.29 -0.01
CA PRO A 71 1.81 -1.75 0.07
C PRO A 71 2.50 -2.23 1.33
N MET A 72 2.39 -3.53 1.59
CA MET A 72 3.23 -4.29 2.51
C MET A 72 4.38 -5.00 1.77
N HIS A 73 5.26 -5.61 2.56
CA HIS A 73 6.43 -6.38 2.08
C HIS A 73 6.10 -7.63 1.25
N ARG A 74 4.82 -8.07 1.19
CA ARG A 74 4.34 -9.22 0.38
C ARG A 74 3.63 -8.83 -0.89
N ASN A 75 3.38 -7.56 -1.09
CA ASN A 75 2.54 -7.08 -2.18
C ASN A 75 3.34 -6.87 -3.48
N LEU A 76 4.14 -7.87 -3.89
CA LEU A 76 4.88 -7.80 -5.16
C LEU A 76 3.95 -7.47 -6.34
N GLY A 77 2.71 -7.98 -6.32
CA GLY A 77 1.70 -7.68 -7.32
C GLY A 77 1.37 -6.20 -7.46
N VAL A 78 1.50 -5.37 -6.41
CA VAL A 78 1.33 -3.91 -6.51
C VAL A 78 2.38 -3.32 -7.44
N PHE A 79 3.64 -3.66 -7.23
CA PHE A 79 4.77 -3.11 -8.00
C PHE A 79 4.72 -3.55 -9.47
N THR A 80 4.39 -4.82 -9.72
CA THR A 80 4.30 -5.35 -11.09
C THR A 80 3.07 -4.86 -11.84
N THR A 81 1.93 -4.67 -11.18
CA THR A 81 0.70 -4.13 -11.78
C THR A 81 0.81 -2.63 -12.05
N ARG A 82 1.62 -1.90 -11.27
CA ARG A 82 2.01 -0.51 -11.56
C ARG A 82 3.06 -0.40 -12.68
N GLU A 83 3.46 -1.53 -13.26
CA GLU A 83 4.40 -1.62 -14.39
C GLU A 83 5.79 -1.03 -14.08
N ILE A 84 6.25 -1.17 -12.83
CA ILE A 84 7.62 -0.77 -12.48
C ILE A 84 8.60 -1.62 -13.29
N PRO A 85 9.60 -1.01 -13.97
CA PRO A 85 10.60 -1.75 -14.73
C PRO A 85 11.33 -2.78 -13.86
N LEU A 86 11.32 -4.06 -14.29
CA LEU A 86 11.85 -5.15 -13.48
C LEU A 86 13.34 -4.98 -13.14
N TYR A 87 14.13 -4.38 -14.04
CA TYR A 87 15.55 -4.15 -13.74
C TYR A 87 15.73 -3.26 -12.50
N ARG A 88 14.87 -2.24 -12.29
CA ARG A 88 14.92 -1.37 -11.11
C ARG A 88 14.55 -2.13 -9.84
N LEU A 89 13.56 -3.03 -9.91
CA LEU A 89 13.18 -3.90 -8.80
C LEU A 89 14.32 -4.87 -8.46
N PHE A 90 14.94 -5.51 -9.45
CA PHE A 90 16.08 -6.40 -9.21
C PHE A 90 17.30 -5.64 -8.68
N SER A 91 17.56 -4.42 -9.18
CA SER A 91 18.61 -3.55 -8.65
C SER A 91 18.33 -3.18 -7.19
N GLN A 92 17.08 -2.88 -6.84
CA GLN A 92 16.68 -2.62 -5.45
C GLN A 92 16.97 -3.82 -4.54
N TRP A 93 16.51 -5.01 -4.91
CA TRP A 93 16.68 -6.21 -4.08
C TRP A 93 18.12 -6.70 -3.97
N GLN A 94 18.98 -6.30 -4.89
CA GLN A 94 20.40 -6.58 -4.87
C GLN A 94 21.24 -5.44 -4.25
N GLY A 95 20.62 -4.35 -3.86
CA GLY A 95 21.30 -3.19 -3.29
C GLY A 95 22.20 -2.48 -4.29
N LYS A 96 21.71 -2.26 -5.52
CA LYS A 96 22.43 -1.62 -6.61
C LYS A 96 22.02 -0.16 -6.81
N MET A 97 22.83 0.59 -7.58
CA MET A 97 22.64 2.03 -7.77
C MET A 97 21.30 2.39 -8.45
N ASN A 98 20.85 1.61 -9.44
CA ASN A 98 19.59 1.85 -10.14
C ASN A 98 18.35 1.42 -9.34
N GLY A 99 18.52 0.83 -8.15
CA GLY A 99 17.46 0.62 -7.18
C GLY A 99 16.95 1.94 -6.60
N PHE A 100 15.74 1.95 -6.06
CA PHE A 100 15.06 3.14 -5.53
C PHE A 100 15.77 3.76 -4.33
N THR A 101 16.48 2.96 -3.54
CA THR A 101 17.23 3.40 -2.35
C THR A 101 18.73 3.50 -2.58
N LYS A 102 19.20 3.32 -3.82
CA LYS A 102 20.63 3.35 -4.14
C LYS A 102 21.46 2.47 -3.20
N GLY A 103 20.97 1.27 -2.93
CA GLY A 103 21.62 0.28 -2.08
C GLY A 103 21.49 0.46 -0.56
N ARG A 104 20.80 1.49 -0.07
CA ARG A 104 20.59 1.72 1.38
C ARG A 104 19.64 0.70 1.98
N ASP A 105 18.74 0.14 1.18
CA ASP A 105 17.88 -0.99 1.53
C ASP A 105 17.83 -2.01 0.39
N ARG A 106 17.53 -3.27 0.71
CA ARG A 106 17.48 -4.39 -0.25
C ARG A 106 16.15 -5.12 -0.27
N SER A 107 15.11 -4.50 0.23
CA SER A 107 13.79 -5.09 0.41
C SER A 107 12.74 -4.23 -0.28
N PHE A 108 11.48 -4.39 0.12
CA PHE A 108 10.37 -3.58 -0.34
C PHE A 108 10.25 -2.22 0.38
N HIS A 109 11.24 -1.84 1.23
CA HIS A 109 11.26 -0.57 1.96
C HIS A 109 11.65 0.59 1.04
N PHE A 110 10.85 0.85 0.04
CA PHE A 110 11.01 1.99 -0.85
C PHE A 110 9.65 2.48 -1.34
N GLY A 111 9.61 3.74 -1.69
CA GLY A 111 8.49 4.37 -2.39
C GLY A 111 8.95 4.95 -3.71
N THR A 112 7.98 5.28 -4.55
CA THR A 112 8.22 5.94 -5.82
C THR A 112 7.05 6.81 -6.20
N GLN A 113 7.27 8.12 -6.25
CA GLN A 113 6.26 9.07 -6.68
C GLN A 113 5.87 8.89 -8.14
N GLU A 114 6.80 8.44 -8.98
CA GLU A 114 6.58 8.14 -10.40
C GLU A 114 5.44 7.14 -10.62
N PHE A 115 5.29 6.17 -9.70
CA PHE A 115 4.27 5.12 -9.78
C PHE A 115 3.19 5.26 -8.69
N ASN A 116 3.17 6.38 -7.96
CA ASN A 116 2.24 6.64 -6.86
C ASN A 116 2.23 5.53 -5.80
N ILE A 117 3.41 5.01 -5.47
CA ILE A 117 3.61 4.05 -4.40
C ILE A 117 4.33 4.74 -3.25
N VAL A 118 3.72 4.74 -2.08
CA VAL A 118 4.33 5.24 -0.84
C VAL A 118 5.17 4.12 -0.22
N GLY A 119 6.32 4.48 0.29
CA GLY A 119 7.26 3.52 0.88
C GLY A 119 6.66 2.76 2.04
N MET A 120 6.92 1.45 2.06
CA MET A 120 6.51 0.59 3.16
C MET A 120 7.24 1.00 4.45
N ILE A 121 6.52 1.01 5.55
CA ILE A 121 7.05 1.16 6.90
C ILE A 121 7.10 -0.22 7.56
N SER A 122 8.25 -0.62 8.12
CA SER A 122 8.42 -1.95 8.75
C SER A 122 7.44 -2.21 9.90
N HIS A 123 7.12 -1.17 10.67
CA HIS A 123 6.09 -1.20 11.69
C HIS A 123 4.74 -0.99 11.00
N LEU A 124 3.85 -1.97 11.05
CA LEU A 124 2.65 -2.05 10.20
C LEU A 124 1.50 -1.10 10.56
N GLY A 125 1.60 -0.30 11.59
CA GLY A 125 0.59 0.68 12.01
C GLY A 125 0.71 2.05 11.32
N PRO A 126 1.89 2.71 11.36
CA PRO A 126 2.04 4.10 10.97
C PRO A 126 1.63 4.45 9.54
N GLN A 127 1.74 3.53 8.57
CA GLN A 127 1.32 3.81 7.20
C GLN A 127 -0.18 4.09 7.06
N LEU A 128 -1.01 3.64 8.01
CA LEU A 128 -2.45 3.87 7.99
C LEU A 128 -2.75 5.35 8.19
N GLY A 129 -2.13 6.00 9.18
CA GLY A 129 -2.24 7.45 9.38
C GLY A 129 -1.61 8.26 8.23
N VAL A 130 -0.56 7.74 7.56
CA VAL A 130 -0.03 8.37 6.34
C VAL A 130 -1.07 8.34 5.22
N ALA A 131 -1.81 7.24 5.07
CA ALA A 131 -2.90 7.15 4.10
C ALA A 131 -4.02 8.16 4.39
N ASP A 132 -4.37 8.36 5.66
CA ASP A 132 -5.33 9.39 6.09
C ASP A 132 -4.86 10.79 5.67
N GLY A 133 -3.59 11.12 5.87
CA GLY A 133 -3.01 12.40 5.46
C GLY A 133 -3.08 12.60 3.94
N ILE A 134 -2.82 11.56 3.14
CA ILE A 134 -2.94 11.61 1.67
C ILE A 134 -4.40 11.80 1.27
N ALA A 135 -5.31 11.06 1.88
CA ALA A 135 -6.74 11.15 1.59
C ALA A 135 -7.32 12.51 2.01
N LEU A 136 -6.88 13.08 3.12
CA LEU A 136 -7.22 14.45 3.52
C LEU A 136 -6.76 15.46 2.46
N ALA A 137 -5.53 15.35 1.98
CA ALA A 137 -5.02 16.20 0.91
C ALA A 137 -5.84 16.05 -0.38
N ASN A 138 -6.27 14.82 -0.72
CA ASN A 138 -7.15 14.56 -1.86
C ASN A 138 -8.51 15.25 -1.69
N LYS A 139 -9.11 15.15 -0.50
CA LYS A 139 -10.37 15.79 -0.15
C LYS A 139 -10.28 17.31 -0.24
N LEU A 140 -9.27 17.92 0.37
CA LEU A 140 -9.04 19.37 0.35
C LEU A 140 -8.79 19.90 -1.08
N LYS A 141 -8.11 19.13 -1.92
CA LYS A 141 -7.87 19.46 -3.32
C LYS A 141 -9.04 19.12 -4.26
N GLN A 142 -10.07 18.44 -3.77
CA GLN A 142 -11.26 18.02 -4.53
C GLN A 142 -10.88 17.21 -5.80
N ASN A 143 -9.86 16.38 -5.74
CA ASN A 143 -9.37 15.64 -6.90
C ASN A 143 -10.04 14.26 -7.09
N ASN A 144 -11.00 13.90 -6.24
CA ASN A 144 -11.78 12.67 -6.29
C ASN A 144 -10.93 11.38 -6.38
N GLN A 145 -9.81 11.35 -5.66
CA GLN A 145 -8.89 10.21 -5.62
C GLN A 145 -9.03 9.43 -4.32
N VAL A 146 -8.93 8.11 -4.42
CA VAL A 146 -8.87 7.19 -3.29
C VAL A 146 -7.41 6.94 -2.93
N CYS A 147 -7.13 6.70 -1.66
CA CYS A 147 -5.84 6.19 -1.18
C CYS A 147 -6.03 4.78 -0.64
N ALA A 148 -5.30 3.79 -1.17
CA ALA A 148 -5.36 2.42 -0.67
C ALA A 148 -4.14 2.11 0.20
N VAL A 149 -4.37 1.48 1.35
CA VAL A 149 -3.32 1.09 2.28
C VAL A 149 -3.49 -0.36 2.73
N PHE A 150 -2.40 -1.11 2.71
CA PHE A 150 -2.38 -2.50 3.12
C PHE A 150 -1.82 -2.67 4.53
N THR A 151 -2.41 -3.60 5.28
CA THR A 151 -1.86 -4.14 6.52
C THR A 151 -2.20 -5.63 6.64
N GLY A 152 -1.49 -6.35 7.52
CA GLY A 152 -1.85 -7.72 7.88
C GLY A 152 -2.77 -7.75 9.11
N GLU A 153 -3.34 -8.93 9.40
CA GLU A 153 -4.19 -9.11 10.58
C GLU A 153 -3.48 -8.75 11.88
N GLY A 154 -2.17 -9.03 11.99
CA GLY A 154 -1.37 -8.65 13.17
C GLY A 154 -1.34 -7.14 13.41
N GLY A 155 -1.24 -6.34 12.35
CA GLY A 155 -1.26 -4.88 12.44
C GLY A 155 -2.58 -4.29 12.91
N THR A 156 -3.68 -5.06 12.85
CA THR A 156 -5.01 -4.59 13.30
C THR A 156 -5.18 -4.57 14.82
N SER A 157 -4.16 -4.99 15.55
CA SER A 157 -4.11 -4.94 17.03
C SER A 157 -3.25 -3.80 17.56
N GLU A 158 -2.62 -3.03 16.67
CA GLU A 158 -1.80 -1.87 17.03
C GLU A 158 -2.66 -0.60 17.23
N GLY A 159 -2.20 0.31 18.08
CA GLY A 159 -2.90 1.58 18.38
C GLY A 159 -3.15 2.40 17.12
N ASP A 160 -2.15 2.53 16.26
CA ASP A 160 -2.21 3.28 15.00
C ASP A 160 -3.36 2.83 14.09
N PHE A 161 -3.70 1.52 14.08
CA PHE A 161 -4.84 1.01 13.32
C PHE A 161 -6.15 1.64 13.82
N HIS A 162 -6.36 1.65 15.13
CA HIS A 162 -7.58 2.16 15.74
C HIS A 162 -7.69 3.68 15.58
N GLU A 163 -6.60 4.39 15.71
CA GLU A 163 -6.53 5.84 15.55
C GLU A 163 -6.82 6.25 14.10
N ALA A 164 -6.18 5.60 13.12
CA ALA A 164 -6.38 5.89 11.72
C ALA A 164 -7.83 5.63 11.28
N LEU A 165 -8.41 4.47 11.62
CA LEU A 165 -9.79 4.17 11.25
C LEU A 165 -10.77 5.20 11.84
N ASN A 166 -10.53 5.60 13.09
CA ASN A 166 -11.37 6.60 13.75
C ASN A 166 -11.27 7.96 13.07
N VAL A 167 -10.06 8.44 12.78
CA VAL A 167 -9.85 9.73 12.08
C VAL A 167 -10.46 9.69 10.68
N ALA A 168 -10.20 8.64 9.91
CA ALA A 168 -10.75 8.48 8.57
C ALA A 168 -12.28 8.52 8.57
N SER A 169 -12.92 7.88 9.56
CA SER A 169 -14.37 7.86 9.70
C SER A 169 -14.94 9.23 10.07
N VAL A 170 -14.35 9.92 11.07
CA VAL A 170 -14.81 11.23 11.53
C VAL A 170 -14.70 12.30 10.46
N TRP A 171 -13.68 12.19 9.59
CA TRP A 171 -13.43 13.19 8.54
C TRP A 171 -13.88 12.75 7.15
N ASP A 172 -14.59 11.62 7.01
CA ASP A 172 -15.02 11.05 5.73
C ASP A 172 -13.88 11.00 4.70
N LEU A 173 -12.75 10.44 5.09
CA LEU A 173 -11.57 10.38 4.23
C LEU A 173 -11.69 9.22 3.23
N PRO A 174 -11.38 9.42 1.95
CA PRO A 174 -11.44 8.36 0.93
C PRO A 174 -10.25 7.39 1.04
N VAL A 175 -10.17 6.66 2.16
CA VAL A 175 -9.15 5.63 2.41
C VAL A 175 -9.76 4.25 2.26
N LEU A 176 -9.11 3.40 1.47
CA LEU A 176 -9.41 1.98 1.36
C LEU A 176 -8.43 1.21 2.23
N PHE A 177 -8.86 0.78 3.40
CA PHE A 177 -8.06 -0.04 4.32
C PHE A 177 -8.14 -1.51 3.91
N CYS A 178 -7.04 -2.05 3.40
CA CYS A 178 -6.93 -3.42 2.90
C CYS A 178 -6.23 -4.30 3.93
N VAL A 179 -6.97 -5.15 4.64
CA VAL A 179 -6.41 -6.09 5.62
C VAL A 179 -6.27 -7.46 5.00
N GLU A 180 -5.04 -7.93 4.85
CA GLU A 180 -4.75 -9.30 4.41
C GLU A 180 -4.77 -10.24 5.63
N ASN A 181 -5.93 -10.83 5.90
CA ASN A 181 -6.07 -11.82 6.96
C ASN A 181 -5.59 -13.18 6.46
N ASN A 182 -4.31 -13.46 6.68
CA ASN A 182 -3.66 -14.69 6.26
C ASN A 182 -3.54 -15.74 7.38
N GLY A 183 -4.17 -15.49 8.52
CA GLY A 183 -4.30 -16.40 9.65
C GLY A 183 -3.20 -16.30 10.69
N TYR A 184 -2.09 -15.62 10.42
CA TYR A 184 -0.92 -15.61 11.31
C TYR A 184 -0.16 -14.29 11.31
N GLY A 185 -0.15 -13.57 12.44
CA GLY A 185 0.82 -12.51 12.73
C GLY A 185 2.15 -13.13 13.14
N LEU A 186 3.14 -13.18 12.23
CA LEU A 186 4.35 -14.00 12.40
C LEU A 186 3.99 -15.48 12.61
N SER A 187 4.01 -15.96 13.85
CA SER A 187 3.63 -17.32 14.26
C SER A 187 2.38 -17.37 15.15
N THR A 188 1.84 -16.19 15.51
CA THR A 188 0.66 -16.08 16.38
C THR A 188 -0.61 -16.22 15.54
N PRO A 189 -1.46 -17.24 15.77
CA PRO A 189 -2.70 -17.40 15.04
C PRO A 189 -3.70 -16.30 15.39
N THR A 190 -4.63 -16.00 14.49
CA THR A 190 -5.64 -14.95 14.70
C THR A 190 -6.51 -15.16 15.94
N SER A 191 -6.76 -16.41 16.34
CA SER A 191 -7.48 -16.76 17.56
C SER A 191 -6.81 -16.31 18.86
N GLU A 192 -5.53 -15.97 18.82
CA GLU A 192 -4.76 -15.43 19.94
C GLU A 192 -4.53 -13.92 19.83
N GLN A 193 -5.00 -13.27 18.77
CA GLN A 193 -4.78 -11.85 18.51
C GLN A 193 -6.03 -11.01 18.79
N PHE A 194 -7.21 -11.49 18.47
CA PHE A 194 -8.48 -10.77 18.66
C PHE A 194 -9.64 -11.76 18.83
N ASN A 195 -10.71 -11.28 19.47
CA ASN A 195 -11.88 -12.10 19.82
C ASN A 195 -13.08 -11.87 18.88
N CYS A 196 -13.04 -10.90 17.97
CA CYS A 196 -14.09 -10.74 16.96
C CYS A 196 -13.99 -11.87 15.91
N GLU A 197 -15.11 -12.27 15.33
CA GLU A 197 -15.15 -13.32 14.31
C GLU A 197 -14.44 -12.87 13.02
N HIS A 198 -14.65 -11.61 12.66
CA HIS A 198 -14.05 -10.99 11.49
C HIS A 198 -13.38 -9.66 11.85
N ILE A 199 -12.28 -9.35 11.20
CA ILE A 199 -11.63 -8.02 11.34
C ILE A 199 -12.57 -6.93 10.79
N ALA A 200 -13.34 -7.24 9.75
CA ALA A 200 -14.36 -6.36 9.21
C ALA A 200 -15.37 -5.88 10.26
N ASP A 201 -15.65 -6.69 11.29
CA ASP A 201 -16.57 -6.32 12.39
C ASP A 201 -16.07 -5.13 13.20
N LYS A 202 -14.75 -4.89 13.21
CA LYS A 202 -14.17 -3.70 13.87
C LYS A 202 -14.67 -2.40 13.24
N GLY A 203 -14.99 -2.40 11.93
CA GLY A 203 -15.53 -1.25 11.22
C GLY A 203 -16.83 -0.72 11.81
N ILE A 204 -17.67 -1.60 12.37
CA ILE A 204 -18.94 -1.23 13.02
C ILE A 204 -18.70 -0.25 14.17
N GLY A 205 -17.63 -0.47 14.96
CA GLY A 205 -17.27 0.39 16.09
C GLY A 205 -16.90 1.82 15.70
N TYR A 206 -16.51 2.03 14.44
CA TYR A 206 -16.17 3.36 13.89
C TYR A 206 -17.27 3.94 12.99
N GLY A 207 -18.42 3.22 12.83
CA GLY A 207 -19.46 3.61 11.87
C GLY A 207 -19.01 3.51 10.41
N MET A 208 -18.03 2.68 10.12
CA MET A 208 -17.38 2.53 8.82
C MET A 208 -17.99 1.39 8.02
N GLU A 209 -18.15 1.60 6.71
CA GLU A 209 -18.47 0.52 5.77
C GLU A 209 -17.35 -0.53 5.77
N SER A 210 -17.72 -1.82 5.86
CA SER A 210 -16.74 -2.89 5.87
C SER A 210 -17.24 -4.13 5.09
N HIS A 211 -16.28 -4.87 4.47
CA HIS A 211 -16.58 -6.06 3.69
C HIS A 211 -15.57 -7.16 3.95
N ILE A 212 -16.05 -8.42 3.85
CA ILE A 212 -15.23 -9.62 3.85
C ILE A 212 -15.17 -10.14 2.42
N ILE A 213 -13.97 -10.31 1.90
CA ILE A 213 -13.72 -10.71 0.52
C ILE A 213 -12.86 -11.96 0.50
N ASN A 214 -13.16 -12.91 -0.39
CA ASN A 214 -12.30 -14.05 -0.62
C ASN A 214 -11.02 -13.60 -1.36
N GLY A 215 -9.94 -13.41 -0.59
CA GLY A 215 -8.65 -12.91 -1.09
C GLY A 215 -7.95 -13.83 -2.09
N ASN A 216 -8.41 -15.07 -2.28
CA ASN A 216 -7.89 -15.98 -3.30
C ASN A 216 -8.70 -15.94 -4.61
N ASN A 217 -9.79 -15.19 -4.66
CA ASN A 217 -10.63 -15.04 -5.84
C ASN A 217 -10.39 -13.69 -6.51
N ILE A 218 -9.55 -13.66 -7.53
CA ILE A 218 -9.15 -12.42 -8.23
C ILE A 218 -10.34 -11.62 -8.77
N LEU A 219 -11.39 -12.27 -9.28
CA LEU A 219 -12.56 -11.58 -9.82
C LEU A 219 -13.43 -10.98 -8.72
N GLU A 220 -13.53 -11.65 -7.57
CA GLU A 220 -14.23 -11.11 -6.42
C GLU A 220 -13.50 -9.87 -5.86
N VAL A 221 -12.17 -9.96 -5.70
CA VAL A 221 -11.33 -8.83 -5.28
C VAL A 221 -11.48 -7.68 -6.26
N TYR A 222 -11.22 -7.91 -7.55
CA TYR A 222 -11.25 -6.86 -8.57
C TYR A 222 -12.62 -6.19 -8.68
N ASN A 223 -13.71 -6.97 -8.77
CA ASN A 223 -15.06 -6.43 -8.95
C ASN A 223 -15.54 -5.65 -7.73
N GLN A 224 -15.34 -6.19 -6.52
CA GLN A 224 -15.76 -5.49 -5.30
C GLN A 224 -14.97 -4.21 -5.10
N VAL A 225 -13.64 -4.27 -5.22
CA VAL A 225 -12.79 -3.08 -5.06
C VAL A 225 -13.10 -2.03 -6.13
N SER A 226 -13.31 -2.42 -7.39
CA SER A 226 -13.70 -1.48 -8.46
C SER A 226 -15.00 -0.76 -8.12
N ASN A 227 -16.04 -1.48 -7.73
CA ASN A 227 -17.33 -0.89 -7.40
C ASN A 227 -17.23 0.05 -6.20
N ILE A 228 -16.52 -0.35 -5.15
CA ILE A 228 -16.33 0.44 -3.93
C ILE A 228 -15.54 1.71 -4.25
N THR A 229 -14.43 1.61 -4.97
CA THR A 229 -13.59 2.79 -5.28
C THR A 229 -14.26 3.75 -6.25
N GLU A 230 -15.04 3.25 -7.22
CA GLU A 230 -15.87 4.11 -8.08
C GLU A 230 -16.90 4.92 -7.30
N ASP A 231 -17.51 4.32 -6.28
CA ASP A 231 -18.43 5.02 -5.42
C ASP A 231 -17.70 5.97 -4.45
N MET A 232 -16.58 5.55 -3.85
CA MET A 232 -15.76 6.41 -2.97
C MET A 232 -15.25 7.69 -3.68
N ARG A 233 -14.99 7.64 -4.98
CA ARG A 233 -14.60 8.82 -5.77
C ARG A 233 -15.72 9.86 -5.87
N LYS A 234 -16.97 9.43 -5.78
CA LYS A 234 -18.16 10.28 -5.83
C LYS A 234 -18.65 10.67 -4.44
N ASN A 235 -18.54 9.74 -3.52
CA ASN A 235 -19.00 9.82 -2.13
C ASN A 235 -17.83 9.49 -1.20
N PRO A 236 -16.92 10.46 -0.93
CA PRO A 236 -15.74 10.22 -0.11
C PRO A 236 -16.09 9.67 1.26
N ARG A 237 -15.53 8.53 1.60
CA ARG A 237 -15.66 7.86 2.90
C ARG A 237 -14.60 6.78 3.04
N PRO A 238 -14.22 6.37 4.25
CA PRO A 238 -13.35 5.23 4.43
C PRO A 238 -14.10 3.90 4.28
N VAL A 239 -13.39 2.87 3.80
CA VAL A 239 -13.93 1.51 3.72
C VAL A 239 -12.88 0.52 4.24
N LEU A 240 -13.30 -0.40 5.10
CA LEU A 240 -12.47 -1.48 5.64
C LEU A 240 -12.72 -2.78 4.87
N LEU A 241 -11.70 -3.33 4.23
CA LEU A 241 -11.76 -4.60 3.52
C LEU A 241 -10.94 -5.66 4.24
N GLU A 242 -11.57 -6.75 4.62
CA GLU A 242 -10.90 -7.95 5.11
C GLU A 242 -10.80 -8.98 3.99
N PHE A 243 -9.58 -9.24 3.52
CA PHE A 243 -9.30 -10.27 2.53
C PHE A 243 -8.95 -11.59 3.24
N LYS A 244 -9.84 -12.56 3.21
CA LYS A 244 -9.56 -13.90 3.72
C LYS A 244 -8.61 -14.62 2.77
N THR A 245 -7.43 -14.93 3.24
CA THR A 245 -6.37 -15.61 2.49
C THR A 245 -5.52 -16.48 3.40
N PHE A 246 -4.38 -16.95 2.91
CA PHE A 246 -3.46 -17.73 3.71
C PHE A 246 -2.01 -17.55 3.23
N ARG A 247 -1.10 -17.42 4.20
CA ARG A 247 0.32 -17.32 3.91
C ARG A 247 0.93 -18.72 3.69
N MET A 248 1.17 -19.07 2.41
CA MET A 248 1.70 -20.38 2.01
C MET A 248 3.17 -20.61 2.35
N ARG A 249 3.90 -19.56 2.72
CA ARG A 249 5.33 -19.59 3.05
C ARG A 249 5.58 -19.08 4.46
N GLY A 250 6.82 -19.14 4.94
CA GLY A 250 7.19 -18.51 6.21
C GLY A 250 6.90 -17.00 6.24
N HIS A 251 6.90 -16.40 7.40
CA HIS A 251 6.79 -14.93 7.52
C HIS A 251 7.89 -14.25 6.70
N GLU A 252 9.12 -14.69 6.89
CA GLU A 252 10.26 -14.58 6.01
C GLU A 252 10.68 -15.99 5.60
N GLU A 253 11.29 -16.19 4.46
CA GLU A 253 11.62 -17.52 3.97
C GLU A 253 12.53 -18.33 4.94
N ALA A 254 13.41 -17.64 5.68
CA ALA A 254 14.25 -18.27 6.70
C ALA A 254 13.47 -18.76 7.94
N SER A 255 12.30 -18.19 8.21
CA SER A 255 11.47 -18.54 9.39
C SER A 255 10.83 -19.93 9.28
N GLY A 256 10.59 -20.41 8.05
CA GLY A 256 9.89 -21.67 7.77
C GLY A 256 8.42 -21.65 8.21
N THR A 257 7.77 -22.82 8.20
CA THR A 257 6.33 -22.98 8.47
C THR A 257 6.03 -24.08 9.51
N LYS A 258 6.99 -24.46 10.33
CA LYS A 258 6.84 -25.60 11.28
C LYS A 258 5.72 -25.43 12.30
N TYR A 259 5.33 -24.19 12.60
CA TYR A 259 4.24 -23.84 13.52
C TYR A 259 2.84 -23.93 12.88
N VAL A 260 2.78 -24.12 11.57
CA VAL A 260 1.50 -24.23 10.84
C VAL A 260 1.14 -25.70 10.68
N PRO A 261 -0.09 -26.13 11.04
CA PRO A 261 -0.56 -27.48 10.79
C PRO A 261 -0.51 -27.85 9.30
N GLN A 262 0.01 -29.03 8.99
CA GLN A 262 0.16 -29.48 7.61
C GLN A 262 -1.17 -29.58 6.86
N GLU A 263 -2.22 -30.04 7.53
CA GLU A 263 -3.57 -30.15 6.98
C GLU A 263 -4.11 -28.79 6.52
N LEU A 264 -3.80 -27.73 7.27
CA LEU A 264 -4.19 -26.37 6.93
C LEU A 264 -3.44 -25.89 5.66
N MET A 265 -2.14 -26.18 5.58
CA MET A 265 -1.34 -25.88 4.37
C MET A 265 -1.88 -26.61 3.14
N GLU A 266 -2.25 -27.87 3.26
CA GLU A 266 -2.81 -28.67 2.17
C GLU A 266 -4.20 -28.15 1.74
N THR A 267 -5.02 -27.73 2.71
CA THR A 267 -6.32 -27.14 2.44
C THR A 267 -6.20 -25.84 1.64
N TRP A 268 -5.30 -24.96 2.01
CA TRP A 268 -5.10 -23.69 1.32
C TRP A 268 -4.32 -23.84 -0.01
N ALA A 269 -3.45 -24.84 -0.13
CA ALA A 269 -2.79 -25.15 -1.41
C ALA A 269 -3.81 -25.47 -2.52
N LYS A 270 -4.96 -26.08 -2.19
CA LYS A 270 -6.06 -26.32 -3.13
C LYS A 270 -6.76 -25.02 -3.58
N LYS A 271 -6.64 -23.94 -2.81
CA LYS A 271 -7.22 -22.64 -3.08
C LYS A 271 -6.21 -21.67 -3.73
N ASP A 272 -5.11 -22.17 -4.32
CA ASP A 272 -4.11 -21.33 -5.02
C ASP A 272 -4.80 -20.42 -6.03
N PRO A 273 -4.65 -19.07 -5.91
CA PRO A 273 -5.39 -18.12 -6.73
C PRO A 273 -5.05 -18.23 -8.21
N LEU A 274 -3.77 -18.40 -8.55
CA LEU A 274 -3.31 -18.46 -9.93
C LEU A 274 -3.79 -19.75 -10.62
N LYS A 275 -3.56 -20.91 -10.01
CA LYS A 275 -3.92 -22.21 -10.60
C LYS A 275 -5.43 -22.37 -10.75
N ASN A 276 -6.22 -21.95 -9.76
CA ASN A 276 -7.68 -22.03 -9.86
C ASN A 276 -8.21 -21.10 -10.94
N TYR A 277 -7.68 -19.88 -11.05
CA TYR A 277 -8.11 -18.94 -12.06
C TYR A 277 -7.71 -19.39 -13.48
N GLU A 278 -6.49 -19.91 -13.67
CA GLU A 278 -6.07 -20.55 -14.92
C GLU A 278 -7.01 -21.67 -15.35
N THR A 279 -7.30 -22.61 -14.42
CA THR A 279 -8.22 -23.72 -14.69
C THR A 279 -9.60 -23.20 -15.09
N PHE A 280 -10.08 -22.16 -14.42
CA PHE A 280 -11.37 -21.55 -14.75
C PHE A 280 -11.37 -20.92 -16.15
N LEU A 281 -10.38 -20.08 -16.49
CA LEU A 281 -10.30 -19.43 -17.81
C LEU A 281 -10.19 -20.46 -18.96
N ARG A 282 -9.43 -21.53 -18.74
CA ARG A 282 -9.35 -22.65 -19.69
C ARG A 282 -10.69 -23.34 -19.85
N SER A 283 -11.42 -23.58 -18.77
CA SER A 283 -12.75 -24.21 -18.82
C SER A 283 -13.80 -23.39 -19.57
N LYS A 284 -13.55 -22.08 -19.69
CA LYS A 284 -14.39 -21.12 -20.44
C LYS A 284 -13.89 -20.84 -21.85
N ASN A 285 -12.80 -21.49 -22.28
CA ASN A 285 -12.12 -21.24 -23.57
C ASN A 285 -11.63 -19.79 -23.75
N ILE A 286 -11.42 -19.05 -22.65
CA ILE A 286 -10.89 -17.68 -22.64
C ILE A 286 -9.35 -17.70 -22.77
N LEU A 287 -8.70 -18.74 -22.23
CA LEU A 287 -7.25 -18.89 -22.25
C LEU A 287 -6.86 -20.30 -22.71
N THR A 288 -5.95 -20.38 -23.66
CA THR A 288 -5.45 -21.66 -24.20
C THR A 288 -4.12 -22.04 -23.56
N GLU A 289 -3.80 -23.35 -23.59
CA GLU A 289 -2.50 -23.87 -23.14
C GLU A 289 -1.31 -23.20 -23.86
N GLN A 290 -1.46 -22.96 -25.15
CA GLN A 290 -0.42 -22.30 -25.95
C GLN A 290 -0.18 -20.85 -25.50
N GLN A 291 -1.23 -20.09 -25.17
CA GLN A 291 -1.11 -18.72 -24.65
C GLN A 291 -0.45 -18.71 -23.30
N ILE A 292 -0.79 -19.64 -22.40
CA ILE A 292 -0.15 -19.78 -21.07
C ILE A 292 1.34 -20.08 -21.22
N THR A 293 1.68 -21.04 -22.10
CA THR A 293 3.06 -21.44 -22.36
C THR A 293 3.89 -20.29 -22.92
N ASN A 294 3.34 -19.56 -23.89
CA ASN A 294 4.01 -18.41 -24.50
C ASN A 294 4.22 -17.30 -23.47
N ALA A 295 3.18 -16.89 -22.74
CA ALA A 295 3.27 -15.86 -21.70
C ALA A 295 4.28 -16.24 -20.61
N THR A 296 4.27 -17.48 -20.15
CA THR A 296 5.25 -18.00 -19.17
C THR A 296 6.68 -17.89 -19.70
N LYS A 297 6.91 -18.25 -20.96
CA LYS A 297 8.23 -18.18 -21.61
C LYS A 297 8.69 -16.73 -21.74
N GLU A 298 7.83 -15.82 -22.18
CA GLU A 298 8.12 -14.40 -22.35
C GLU A 298 8.45 -13.73 -21.02
N ILE A 299 7.62 -13.94 -19.99
CA ILE A 299 7.84 -13.38 -18.65
C ILE A 299 9.15 -13.92 -18.04
N LYS A 300 9.44 -15.23 -18.20
CA LYS A 300 10.72 -15.80 -17.72
C LYS A 300 11.93 -15.24 -18.45
N ALA A 301 11.81 -14.96 -19.73
CA ALA A 301 12.86 -14.31 -20.52
C ALA A 301 13.11 -12.89 -20.02
N GLU A 302 12.04 -12.08 -19.85
CA GLU A 302 12.10 -10.73 -19.28
C GLU A 302 12.76 -10.72 -17.88
N ILE A 303 12.34 -11.65 -17.00
CA ILE A 303 12.93 -11.80 -15.67
C ILE A 303 14.43 -12.05 -15.74
N ASN A 304 14.88 -13.00 -16.60
CA ASN A 304 16.28 -13.36 -16.69
C ASN A 304 17.12 -12.21 -17.30
N GLU A 305 16.61 -11.52 -18.31
CA GLU A 305 17.28 -10.38 -18.94
C GLU A 305 17.50 -9.24 -17.92
N HIS A 306 16.43 -8.79 -17.27
CA HIS A 306 16.48 -7.69 -16.32
C HIS A 306 17.25 -8.03 -15.05
N LEU A 307 17.22 -9.30 -14.63
CA LEU A 307 18.04 -9.77 -13.53
C LEU A 307 19.54 -9.73 -13.88
N GLN A 308 19.90 -10.12 -15.12
CA GLN A 308 21.28 -10.05 -15.57
C GLN A 308 21.75 -8.59 -15.67
N MET A 309 20.90 -7.65 -16.11
CA MET A 309 21.22 -6.23 -16.08
C MET A 309 21.59 -5.76 -14.67
N ALA A 310 20.77 -6.12 -13.66
CA ALA A 310 21.03 -5.76 -12.27
C ALA A 310 22.31 -6.44 -11.72
N PHE A 311 22.61 -7.68 -12.09
CA PHE A 311 23.84 -8.35 -11.68
C PHE A 311 25.11 -7.69 -12.25
N ASN A 312 25.00 -7.13 -13.45
CA ASN A 312 26.14 -6.46 -14.13
C ASN A 312 26.38 -5.03 -13.60
N GLU A 313 25.48 -4.48 -12.78
CA GLU A 313 25.73 -3.17 -12.17
C GLU A 313 26.92 -3.22 -11.21
N GLU A 314 27.68 -2.14 -11.17
CA GLU A 314 28.81 -2.00 -10.26
C GLU A 314 28.36 -2.04 -8.80
N THR A 315 29.28 -2.46 -7.94
CA THR A 315 29.08 -2.43 -6.49
C THR A 315 29.16 -0.98 -6.00
N ILE A 316 28.22 -0.57 -5.20
CA ILE A 316 28.18 0.79 -4.64
C ILE A 316 29.26 0.91 -3.55
N SER A 317 30.06 1.98 -3.63
CA SER A 317 30.91 2.44 -2.54
C SER A 317 30.22 3.60 -1.80
N ALA A 318 30.29 3.59 -0.47
CA ALA A 318 29.74 4.67 0.35
C ALA A 318 30.58 5.95 0.16
N ASP A 319 29.88 7.08 -0.07
CA ASP A 319 30.46 8.41 -0.13
C ASP A 319 29.61 9.41 0.66
N LEU A 320 30.21 10.06 1.66
CA LEU A 320 29.48 10.94 2.58
C LEU A 320 28.82 12.12 1.87
N ALA A 321 29.46 12.70 0.86
CA ALA A 321 28.90 13.85 0.13
C ALA A 321 27.63 13.45 -0.62
N THR A 322 27.65 12.29 -1.27
CA THR A 322 26.48 11.70 -1.95
C THR A 322 25.38 11.36 -0.94
N GLU A 323 25.71 10.77 0.22
CA GLU A 323 24.75 10.46 1.26
C GLU A 323 24.01 11.71 1.75
N LEU A 324 24.76 12.76 2.10
CA LEU A 324 24.15 14.01 2.56
C LEU A 324 23.28 14.68 1.50
N LYS A 325 23.72 14.68 0.23
CA LYS A 325 22.97 15.26 -0.89
C LYS A 325 21.67 14.50 -1.18
N ASP A 326 21.66 13.19 -0.99
CA ASP A 326 20.48 12.36 -1.23
C ASP A 326 19.45 12.43 -0.09
N VAL A 327 19.91 12.65 1.15
CA VAL A 327 19.03 12.73 2.35
C VAL A 327 18.50 14.14 2.56
N PHE A 328 19.33 15.16 2.31
CA PHE A 328 18.97 16.54 2.54
C PHE A 328 18.81 17.29 1.22
N LYS A 329 17.62 17.88 1.02
CA LYS A 329 17.40 18.79 -0.08
C LYS A 329 18.19 20.07 0.18
N GLU A 330 18.96 20.53 -0.81
CA GLU A 330 19.56 21.85 -0.74
C GLU A 330 18.48 22.92 -0.58
N TYR A 331 18.57 23.67 0.49
CA TYR A 331 17.64 24.74 0.81
C TYR A 331 18.41 26.05 0.96
N GLN A 332 18.08 27.01 0.11
CA GLN A 332 18.55 28.38 0.30
C GLN A 332 17.47 29.15 1.05
N GLN A 333 17.80 29.50 2.28
CA GLN A 333 16.90 30.31 3.08
C GLN A 333 16.89 31.74 2.55
N GLU A 334 15.76 32.21 2.07
CA GLU A 334 15.56 33.61 1.77
C GLU A 334 15.51 34.39 3.12
N ILE A 335 16.55 35.13 3.40
CA ILE A 335 16.61 35.98 4.60
C ILE A 335 15.91 37.29 4.30
N ILE A 336 14.68 37.44 4.75
CA ILE A 336 13.95 38.71 4.69
C ILE A 336 14.36 39.53 5.90
N ALA A 337 15.08 40.62 5.64
CA ALA A 337 15.47 41.53 6.70
C ALA A 337 14.21 42.19 7.34
N PRO A 338 14.11 42.25 8.67
CA PRO A 338 13.00 42.92 9.32
C PRO A 338 12.94 44.40 8.95
N SER A 339 11.74 44.92 8.75
CA SER A 339 11.57 46.35 8.49
C SER A 339 11.95 47.21 9.71
N ASN A 340 12.27 48.48 9.48
CA ASN A 340 12.54 49.44 10.56
C ASN A 340 11.27 49.80 11.38
N LYS A 341 10.08 49.47 10.90
CA LYS A 341 8.82 49.65 11.64
C LYS A 341 8.71 48.55 12.70
N LYS A 342 8.85 48.93 13.94
CA LYS A 342 8.73 48.05 15.10
C LYS A 342 7.50 48.41 15.90
N THR A 343 6.74 47.36 16.32
CA THR A 343 5.60 47.49 17.20
C THR A 343 5.87 46.60 18.42
N SER A 344 5.65 47.14 19.61
CA SER A 344 5.72 46.34 20.82
C SER A 344 4.40 45.63 21.03
N ILE A 345 4.44 44.29 20.99
CA ILE A 345 3.26 43.41 21.19
C ILE A 345 3.65 42.26 22.10
N ARG A 346 2.66 41.57 22.67
CA ARG A 346 2.95 40.37 23.47
C ARG A 346 3.43 39.25 22.50
N LEU A 347 4.25 38.33 23.01
CA LEU A 347 4.74 37.20 22.22
C LEU A 347 3.59 36.39 21.60
N ILE A 348 2.54 36.18 22.39
CA ILE A 348 1.36 35.44 21.95
C ILE A 348 0.65 36.10 20.75
N ASP A 349 0.51 37.43 20.75
CA ASP A 349 -0.07 38.20 19.67
C ASP A 349 0.83 38.12 18.41
N ALA A 350 2.16 38.10 18.62
CA ALA A 350 3.11 37.95 17.53
C ALA A 350 3.00 36.56 16.87
N ILE A 351 2.82 35.49 17.65
CA ILE A 351 2.60 34.13 17.16
C ILE A 351 1.30 34.05 16.37
N SER A 352 0.18 34.54 16.95
CA SER A 352 -1.12 34.56 16.29
C SER A 352 -1.06 35.31 14.96
N LYS A 353 -0.43 36.50 14.94
CA LYS A 353 -0.26 37.29 13.73
C LYS A 353 0.60 36.56 12.68
N GLY A 354 1.72 35.96 13.07
CA GLY A 354 2.57 35.22 12.14
C GLY A 354 1.89 33.99 11.53
N LEU A 355 1.08 33.25 12.31
CA LEU A 355 0.26 32.16 11.81
C LEU A 355 -0.79 32.65 10.81
N ARG A 356 -1.48 33.75 11.14
CA ARG A 356 -2.50 34.36 10.26
C ARG A 356 -1.88 34.81 8.93
N GLU A 357 -0.79 35.55 8.97
CA GLU A 357 -0.07 35.98 7.77
C GLU A 357 0.44 34.79 6.93
N SER A 358 0.84 33.69 7.57
CA SER A 358 1.23 32.47 6.89
C SER A 358 0.03 31.80 6.19
N MET A 359 -1.12 31.73 6.85
CA MET A 359 -2.34 31.17 6.24
C MET A 359 -2.91 32.04 5.11
N GLU A 360 -2.74 33.37 5.20
CA GLU A 360 -3.10 34.30 4.12
C GLU A 360 -2.14 34.15 2.91
N ARG A 361 -0.88 33.86 3.18
CA ARG A 361 0.16 33.71 2.13
C ARG A 361 0.12 32.36 1.42
N TYR A 362 -0.22 31.29 2.15
CA TYR A 362 -0.15 29.92 1.66
C TYR A 362 -1.54 29.26 1.72
N ASP A 363 -2.21 29.18 0.58
CA ASP A 363 -3.55 28.59 0.47
C ASP A 363 -3.62 27.11 0.88
N ASN A 364 -2.49 26.42 0.78
CA ASN A 364 -2.35 25.01 1.14
C ASN A 364 -1.90 24.78 2.59
N LEU A 365 -1.78 25.83 3.41
CA LEU A 365 -1.44 25.70 4.82
C LEU A 365 -2.68 25.32 5.62
N VAL A 366 -2.53 24.27 6.44
CA VAL A 366 -3.56 23.75 7.34
C VAL A 366 -3.01 23.78 8.77
N ILE A 367 -3.80 24.19 9.74
CA ILE A 367 -3.49 24.12 11.17
C ILE A 367 -4.31 22.99 11.76
N MET A 368 -3.66 22.00 12.35
CA MET A 368 -4.32 20.88 13.03
C MET A 368 -3.84 20.81 14.48
N GLY A 369 -4.76 20.54 15.39
CA GLY A 369 -4.46 20.36 16.79
C GLY A 369 -5.72 20.32 17.65
N GLN A 370 -5.54 20.00 18.92
CA GLN A 370 -6.65 19.99 19.87
C GLN A 370 -7.10 21.41 20.17
N ASP A 371 -8.42 21.65 20.12
CA ASP A 371 -9.08 22.90 20.45
C ASP A 371 -8.64 24.13 19.61
N VAL A 372 -8.01 23.95 18.45
CA VAL A 372 -7.51 25.05 17.60
C VAL A 372 -8.59 25.75 16.81
N ALA A 373 -9.74 25.07 16.57
CA ALA A 373 -10.86 25.62 15.81
C ALA A 373 -11.69 26.65 16.62
N GLU A 374 -12.93 26.35 16.99
CA GLU A 374 -13.86 27.28 17.62
C GLU A 374 -13.38 27.82 18.98
N TYR A 375 -12.67 26.98 19.74
CA TYR A 375 -12.11 27.44 21.03
C TYR A 375 -10.96 28.43 20.82
N GLY A 376 -10.25 28.38 19.70
CA GLY A 376 -9.14 29.28 19.37
C GLY A 376 -7.78 28.89 19.98
N GLY A 377 -7.61 27.61 20.36
CA GLY A 377 -6.34 27.05 20.84
C GLY A 377 -5.90 27.54 22.21
N VAL A 378 -4.71 27.08 22.62
CA VAL A 378 -4.07 27.51 23.86
C VAL A 378 -3.83 29.01 23.82
N PHE A 379 -4.24 29.69 24.87
CA PHE A 379 -4.17 31.15 25.00
C PHE A 379 -4.83 31.96 23.88
N LYS A 380 -5.79 31.36 23.17
CA LYS A 380 -6.53 32.02 22.08
C LYS A 380 -5.67 32.42 20.87
N ILE A 381 -4.60 31.67 20.60
CA ILE A 381 -3.69 31.96 19.50
C ILE A 381 -4.37 31.88 18.13
N THR A 382 -5.32 30.95 17.96
CA THR A 382 -6.04 30.72 16.70
C THR A 382 -7.50 31.23 16.74
N GLU A 383 -7.84 32.09 17.70
CA GLU A 383 -9.18 32.68 17.81
C GLU A 383 -9.55 33.45 16.52
N GLY A 384 -10.74 33.15 15.97
CA GLY A 384 -11.23 33.75 14.71
C GLY A 384 -10.61 33.15 13.44
N PHE A 385 -9.76 32.14 13.53
CA PHE A 385 -9.14 31.53 12.35
C PHE A 385 -10.14 30.67 11.57
N THR A 386 -11.00 29.94 12.27
CA THR A 386 -12.05 29.11 11.62
C THR A 386 -13.00 29.96 10.80
N GLU A 387 -13.39 31.14 11.31
CA GLU A 387 -14.27 32.10 10.59
C GLU A 387 -13.55 32.70 9.39
N GLN A 388 -12.25 32.97 9.50
CA GLN A 388 -11.47 33.60 8.43
C GLN A 388 -11.04 32.61 7.33
N PHE A 389 -10.59 31.41 7.70
CA PHE A 389 -9.95 30.47 6.79
C PHE A 389 -10.79 29.22 6.49
N GLY A 390 -11.88 29.02 7.20
CA GLY A 390 -12.76 27.86 7.09
C GLY A 390 -12.31 26.66 7.92
N ARG A 391 -13.29 25.85 8.33
CA ARG A 391 -13.09 24.66 9.16
C ARG A 391 -12.22 23.59 8.48
N GLU A 392 -12.12 23.62 7.17
CA GLU A 392 -11.28 22.67 6.41
C GLU A 392 -9.77 22.96 6.55
N ARG A 393 -9.42 24.17 6.98
CA ARG A 393 -8.03 24.61 7.14
C ARG A 393 -7.61 24.78 8.60
N VAL A 394 -8.60 24.76 9.53
CA VAL A 394 -8.34 24.95 10.97
C VAL A 394 -9.10 23.94 11.81
#